data_f054b9926708e7e57e0063b5986acf5d
#
_entry.id   f054b9926708e7e57e0063b5986acf5d
#
_cell.length_a   1.000
_cell.length_b   1.000
_cell.length_c   1.000
_cell.angle_alpha   90.00
_cell.angle_beta   90.00
_cell.angle_gamma   90.00
#
_symmetry.space_group_name_H-M   'P 1'
#
loop_
_entity.id
_entity.type
_entity.pdbx_description
1 polymer ?
#
loop_
_entity_poly.entity_id
_entity_poly.type
_entity_poly.pdbx_seq_one_letter_code
_entity_poly.pdbx_strand_id
1 'polypeptide(L)'
;DALPIFLATEARAAGVGRLVAVAFENETDPALADHVDEIQWLRVGQLTKLIKTFQQSQVTQCVMVGQIAPKNLFDLRPDLRTVKLLASLKEKNAHSIFGAIADELQQEGITLIEATPWLQPAIPSNDFRLGPEPSEAIQADLEFGQHIAQETSRLEIGQTVVVKNGTVLAVEGFEGTDACLTRGGKLAGGDGGAVAVKIAKPSHDLRFDIPCLGARTLETCAAAGIGALAFEAGRTLLLDREEAEALATRHRITVMAV
;
A
#
# COMPACT_ATOMS: atom_id res chain seq x y z
N ASP A 1 -2.26 -9.68 -5.86
CA ASP A 1 -2.38 -8.23 -5.67
C ASP A 1 -3.17 -7.64 -6.84
N ALA A 2 -4.36 -7.09 -6.57
CA ALA A 2 -5.26 -6.54 -7.58
C ALA A 2 -4.82 -5.17 -8.12
N LEU A 3 -3.93 -4.47 -7.41
CA LEU A 3 -3.55 -3.09 -7.73
C LEU A 3 -2.93 -2.91 -9.12
N PRO A 4 -2.02 -3.79 -9.62
CA PRO A 4 -1.49 -3.66 -10.97
C PRO A 4 -2.55 -3.79 -12.07
N ILE A 5 -3.53 -4.68 -11.87
CA ILE A 5 -4.65 -4.88 -12.82
C ILE A 5 -5.56 -3.65 -12.81
N PHE A 6 -5.91 -3.15 -11.62
CA PHE A 6 -6.69 -1.93 -11.47
C PHE A 6 -6.02 -0.74 -12.17
N LEU A 7 -4.72 -0.52 -11.92
CA LEU A 7 -3.96 0.53 -12.57
C LEU A 7 -3.97 0.40 -14.10
N ALA A 8 -3.73 -0.79 -14.64
CA ALA A 8 -3.71 -1.02 -16.08
C ALA A 8 -5.07 -0.70 -16.71
N THR A 9 -6.16 -1.08 -16.04
CA THR A 9 -7.53 -0.78 -16.47
C THR A 9 -7.81 0.73 -16.49
N GLU A 10 -7.48 1.43 -15.40
CA GLU A 10 -7.70 2.88 -15.29
C GLU A 10 -6.80 3.67 -16.24
N ALA A 11 -5.53 3.26 -16.42
CA ALA A 11 -4.64 3.88 -17.39
C ALA A 11 -5.17 3.74 -18.81
N ARG A 12 -5.74 2.59 -19.15
CA ARG A 12 -6.38 2.34 -20.44
C ARG A 12 -7.62 3.21 -20.64
N ALA A 13 -8.47 3.31 -19.62
CA ALA A 13 -9.65 4.18 -19.61
C ALA A 13 -9.27 5.68 -19.76
N ALA A 14 -8.14 6.08 -19.20
CA ALA A 14 -7.58 7.43 -19.34
C ALA A 14 -6.86 7.69 -20.68
N GLY A 15 -6.87 6.72 -21.63
CA GLY A 15 -6.34 6.90 -22.96
C GLY A 15 -4.86 6.56 -23.15
N VAL A 16 -4.23 5.84 -22.22
CA VAL A 16 -2.87 5.34 -22.40
C VAL A 16 -2.87 4.31 -23.54
N GLY A 17 -2.21 4.66 -24.63
CA GLY A 17 -2.29 3.87 -25.89
C GLY A 17 -1.53 2.54 -25.83
N ARG A 18 -0.44 2.44 -25.04
CA ARG A 18 0.37 1.23 -24.92
C ARG A 18 0.86 1.04 -23.49
N LEU A 19 0.67 -0.16 -22.98
CA LEU A 19 1.09 -0.59 -21.66
C LEU A 19 2.07 -1.75 -21.75
N VAL A 20 3.24 -1.59 -21.15
CA VAL A 20 4.28 -2.63 -21.06
C VAL A 20 4.49 -2.94 -19.58
N ALA A 21 4.35 -4.20 -19.20
CA ALA A 21 4.57 -4.63 -17.81
C ALA A 21 5.85 -5.45 -17.68
N VAL A 22 6.60 -5.16 -16.62
CA VAL A 22 7.58 -6.09 -16.05
C VAL A 22 6.96 -6.66 -14.80
N ALA A 23 6.60 -7.93 -14.86
CA ALA A 23 5.93 -8.66 -13.79
C ALA A 23 6.92 -9.58 -13.07
N PHE A 24 6.69 -9.83 -11.78
CA PHE A 24 7.57 -10.68 -10.98
C PHE A 24 6.94 -12.03 -10.70
N GLU A 25 7.71 -13.09 -10.98
CA GLU A 25 7.31 -14.48 -10.72
C GLU A 25 6.92 -14.65 -9.22
N ASN A 26 5.80 -15.28 -8.95
CA ASN A 26 5.22 -15.52 -7.62
C ASN A 26 4.79 -14.26 -6.81
N GLU A 27 4.82 -13.08 -7.41
CA GLU A 27 4.36 -11.82 -6.81
C GLU A 27 3.17 -11.23 -7.57
N THR A 28 3.31 -11.13 -8.89
CA THR A 28 2.31 -10.50 -9.76
C THR A 28 1.25 -11.51 -10.18
N ASP A 29 -0.02 -11.09 -10.14
CA ASP A 29 -1.14 -11.90 -10.62
C ASP A 29 -1.00 -12.14 -12.13
N PRO A 30 -1.03 -13.42 -12.59
CA PRO A 30 -0.95 -13.73 -14.02
C PRO A 30 -2.02 -13.08 -14.89
N ALA A 31 -3.19 -12.76 -14.32
CA ALA A 31 -4.27 -12.08 -15.02
C ALA A 31 -3.88 -10.68 -15.53
N LEU A 32 -2.80 -10.08 -15.01
CA LEU A 32 -2.28 -8.82 -15.54
C LEU A 32 -1.95 -8.91 -17.05
N ALA A 33 -1.61 -10.10 -17.56
CA ALA A 33 -1.31 -10.30 -18.97
C ALA A 33 -2.47 -9.93 -19.90
N ASP A 34 -3.72 -10.05 -19.44
CA ASP A 34 -4.92 -9.72 -20.22
C ASP A 34 -5.19 -8.20 -20.29
N HIS A 35 -4.47 -7.39 -19.49
CA HIS A 35 -4.68 -5.94 -19.36
C HIS A 35 -3.56 -5.07 -19.94
N VAL A 36 -2.48 -5.69 -20.46
CA VAL A 36 -1.32 -4.99 -21.01
C VAL A 36 -0.99 -5.47 -22.43
N ASP A 37 -0.27 -4.67 -23.20
CA ASP A 37 0.10 -5.04 -24.58
C ASP A 37 1.31 -5.96 -24.62
N GLU A 38 2.23 -5.80 -23.66
CA GLU A 38 3.43 -6.61 -23.52
C GLU A 38 3.67 -6.90 -22.03
N ILE A 39 4.06 -8.12 -21.72
CA ILE A 39 4.44 -8.51 -20.37
C ILE A 39 5.74 -9.33 -20.38
N GLN A 40 6.68 -8.95 -19.52
CA GLN A 40 7.91 -9.70 -19.31
C GLN A 40 7.96 -10.21 -17.89
N TRP A 41 8.02 -11.52 -17.72
CA TRP A 41 8.16 -12.14 -16.40
C TRP A 41 9.63 -12.22 -15.99
N LEU A 42 9.93 -11.70 -14.82
CA LEU A 42 11.26 -11.69 -14.23
C LEU A 42 11.21 -12.18 -12.78
N ARG A 43 12.39 -12.51 -12.25
CA ARG A 43 12.55 -12.69 -10.80
C ARG A 43 12.91 -11.37 -10.14
N VAL A 44 12.49 -11.20 -8.91
CA VAL A 44 12.89 -10.03 -8.10
C VAL A 44 14.41 -9.95 -8.03
N GLY A 45 14.97 -8.75 -8.26
CA GLY A 45 16.41 -8.52 -8.27
C GLY A 45 17.08 -8.60 -9.65
N GLN A 46 16.35 -8.77 -10.74
CA GLN A 46 16.90 -8.78 -12.11
C GLN A 46 16.83 -7.38 -12.77
N LEU A 47 17.44 -6.36 -12.13
CA LEU A 47 17.36 -4.96 -12.54
C LEU A 47 17.87 -4.72 -13.97
N THR A 48 18.97 -5.38 -14.36
CA THR A 48 19.52 -5.28 -15.73
C THR A 48 18.52 -5.73 -16.78
N LYS A 49 17.79 -6.82 -16.50
CA LYS A 49 16.77 -7.32 -17.43
C LYS A 49 15.54 -6.41 -17.48
N LEU A 50 15.10 -5.89 -16.33
CA LEU A 50 14.02 -4.94 -16.23
C LEU A 50 14.29 -3.71 -17.11
N ILE A 51 15.46 -3.10 -16.96
CA ILE A 51 15.88 -1.94 -17.74
C ILE A 51 15.92 -2.28 -19.24
N LYS A 52 16.53 -3.41 -19.60
CA LYS A 52 16.60 -3.85 -21.01
C LYS A 52 15.22 -4.08 -21.62
N THR A 53 14.28 -4.64 -20.86
CA THR A 53 12.90 -4.82 -21.34
C THR A 53 12.29 -3.47 -21.68
N PHE A 54 12.37 -2.49 -20.80
CA PHE A 54 11.83 -1.16 -21.05
C PHE A 54 12.50 -0.46 -22.24
N GLN A 55 13.83 -0.57 -22.36
CA GLN A 55 14.57 -0.01 -23.50
C GLN A 55 14.16 -0.66 -24.83
N GLN A 56 14.06 -1.99 -24.87
CA GLN A 56 13.64 -2.73 -26.07
C GLN A 56 12.21 -2.40 -26.49
N SER A 57 11.33 -2.19 -25.52
CA SER A 57 9.96 -1.76 -25.74
C SER A 57 9.82 -0.24 -25.87
N GLN A 58 10.92 0.53 -25.92
CA GLN A 58 10.94 1.98 -26.10
C GLN A 58 10.12 2.73 -25.02
N VAL A 59 10.09 2.20 -23.80
CA VAL A 59 9.42 2.83 -22.66
C VAL A 59 10.30 3.95 -22.12
N THR A 60 9.75 5.15 -21.99
CA THR A 60 10.43 6.33 -21.43
C THR A 60 9.89 6.75 -20.07
N GLN A 61 8.69 6.28 -19.71
CA GLN A 61 8.07 6.53 -18.41
C GLN A 61 7.55 5.21 -17.84
N CYS A 62 7.73 5.00 -16.57
CA CYS A 62 7.19 3.85 -15.87
C CYS A 62 6.58 4.23 -14.53
N VAL A 63 5.72 3.39 -14.01
CA VAL A 63 5.15 3.47 -12.66
C VAL A 63 5.52 2.20 -11.89
N MET A 64 5.58 2.28 -10.59
CA MET A 64 5.82 1.14 -9.71
C MET A 64 4.59 0.90 -8.86
N VAL A 65 3.99 -0.28 -8.97
CA VAL A 65 2.75 -0.63 -8.27
C VAL A 65 2.76 -2.08 -7.82
N GLY A 66 2.04 -2.35 -6.75
CA GLY A 66 1.96 -3.67 -6.15
C GLY A 66 2.89 -3.83 -4.95
N GLN A 67 2.95 -5.04 -4.43
CA GLN A 67 3.73 -5.37 -3.25
C GLN A 67 4.65 -6.57 -3.55
N ILE A 68 5.86 -6.52 -3.02
CA ILE A 68 6.77 -7.68 -2.99
C ILE A 68 6.74 -8.25 -1.57
N ALA A 69 6.40 -9.53 -1.45
CA ALA A 69 6.31 -10.18 -0.14
C ALA A 69 7.70 -10.25 0.53
N PRO A 70 7.83 -9.86 1.81
CA PRO A 70 9.13 -9.85 2.51
C PRO A 70 9.88 -11.20 2.48
N LYS A 71 9.14 -12.32 2.49
CA LYS A 71 9.73 -13.68 2.39
C LYS A 71 10.53 -13.89 1.10
N ASN A 72 10.13 -13.25 0.02
CA ASN A 72 10.76 -13.40 -1.29
C ASN A 72 12.02 -12.52 -1.43
N LEU A 73 12.23 -11.57 -0.51
CA LEU A 73 13.48 -10.82 -0.40
C LEU A 73 14.67 -11.70 0.06
N PHE A 74 14.40 -12.86 0.68
CA PHE A 74 15.45 -13.81 1.08
C PHE A 74 15.83 -14.80 -0.03
N ASP A 75 14.97 -14.97 -1.06
CA ASP A 75 15.20 -15.83 -2.22
C ASP A 75 15.70 -15.05 -3.46
N LEU A 76 16.18 -13.85 -3.24
CA LEU A 76 16.72 -13.00 -4.30
C LEU A 76 17.90 -13.69 -4.99
N ARG A 77 17.83 -13.79 -6.31
CA ARG A 77 18.98 -14.05 -7.17
C ARG A 77 19.35 -12.79 -7.94
N PRO A 78 19.91 -11.79 -7.23
CA PRO A 78 20.16 -10.48 -7.80
C PRO A 78 21.21 -10.60 -8.91
N ASP A 79 21.02 -9.83 -9.97
CA ASP A 79 22.09 -9.64 -10.95
C ASP A 79 23.21 -8.71 -10.42
N LEU A 80 24.31 -8.62 -11.15
CA LEU A 80 25.46 -7.83 -10.72
C LEU A 80 25.12 -6.34 -10.50
N ARG A 81 24.17 -5.80 -11.27
CA ARG A 81 23.73 -4.40 -11.13
C ARG A 81 22.99 -4.21 -9.82
N THR A 82 22.06 -5.08 -9.51
CA THR A 82 21.33 -5.07 -8.23
C THR A 82 22.28 -5.24 -7.05
N VAL A 83 23.26 -6.15 -7.14
CA VAL A 83 24.28 -6.33 -6.07
C VAL A 83 25.07 -5.04 -5.83
N LYS A 84 25.55 -4.39 -6.90
CA LYS A 84 26.29 -3.12 -6.79
C LYS A 84 25.42 -2.01 -6.19
N LEU A 85 24.16 -1.89 -6.65
CA LEU A 85 23.20 -0.93 -6.11
C LEU A 85 23.02 -1.14 -4.61
N LEU A 86 22.69 -2.35 -4.16
CA LEU A 86 22.48 -2.66 -2.75
C LEU A 86 23.76 -2.45 -1.90
N ALA A 87 24.95 -2.68 -2.47
CA ALA A 87 26.21 -2.45 -1.79
C ALA A 87 26.55 -0.95 -1.63
N SER A 88 26.05 -0.08 -2.51
CA SER A 88 26.27 1.36 -2.44
C SER A 88 25.39 2.06 -1.41
N LEU A 89 24.28 1.43 -0.96
CA LEU A 89 23.34 2.02 -0.02
C LEU A 89 23.88 1.96 1.42
N LYS A 90 23.82 3.11 2.10
CA LYS A 90 24.14 3.21 3.54
C LYS A 90 23.03 2.57 4.38
N GLU A 91 21.79 2.83 4.01
CA GLU A 91 20.59 2.26 4.62
C GLU A 91 19.88 1.37 3.61
N LYS A 92 19.42 0.20 4.08
CA LYS A 92 18.76 -0.81 3.22
C LYS A 92 17.30 -0.95 3.59
N ASN A 93 16.59 0.19 3.68
CA ASN A 93 15.14 0.22 3.82
C ASN A 93 14.46 0.32 2.44
N ALA A 94 13.14 0.12 2.39
CA ALA A 94 12.38 0.15 1.14
C ALA A 94 12.56 1.48 0.38
N HIS A 95 12.50 2.61 1.10
CA HIS A 95 12.63 3.94 0.51
C HIS A 95 13.99 4.13 -0.20
N SER A 96 15.10 3.79 0.46
CA SER A 96 16.43 3.93 -0.14
C SER A 96 16.66 2.98 -1.31
N ILE A 97 16.12 1.76 -1.25
CA ILE A 97 16.25 0.77 -2.33
C ILE A 97 15.46 1.22 -3.57
N PHE A 98 14.19 1.60 -3.39
CA PHE A 98 13.35 2.03 -4.52
C PHE A 98 13.79 3.38 -5.08
N GLY A 99 14.27 4.30 -4.25
CA GLY A 99 14.90 5.55 -4.71
C GLY A 99 16.12 5.28 -5.60
N ALA A 100 17.01 4.38 -5.19
CA ALA A 100 18.18 4.01 -5.99
C ALA A 100 17.80 3.28 -7.30
N ILE A 101 16.74 2.48 -7.30
CA ILE A 101 16.20 1.89 -8.54
C ILE A 101 15.67 2.99 -9.48
N ALA A 102 14.98 3.99 -8.94
CA ALA A 102 14.49 5.13 -9.73
C ALA A 102 15.67 5.91 -10.36
N ASP A 103 16.76 6.13 -9.62
CA ASP A 103 17.97 6.79 -10.13
C ASP A 103 18.65 5.97 -11.23
N GLU A 104 18.73 4.65 -11.08
CA GLU A 104 19.26 3.75 -12.11
C GLU A 104 18.41 3.77 -13.40
N LEU A 105 17.08 3.78 -13.26
CA LEU A 105 16.15 3.92 -14.39
C LEU A 105 16.36 5.27 -15.10
N GLN A 106 16.45 6.35 -14.33
CA GLN A 106 16.65 7.70 -14.86
C GLN A 106 17.95 7.83 -15.65
N GLN A 107 19.06 7.21 -15.20
CA GLN A 107 20.33 7.18 -15.92
C GLN A 107 20.22 6.47 -17.28
N GLU A 108 19.28 5.55 -17.42
CA GLU A 108 19.01 4.79 -18.64
C GLU A 108 17.89 5.41 -19.51
N GLY A 109 17.47 6.64 -19.18
CA GLY A 109 16.46 7.39 -19.93
C GLY A 109 15.01 6.98 -19.64
N ILE A 110 14.77 6.28 -18.53
CA ILE A 110 13.44 5.84 -18.11
C ILE A 110 13.07 6.59 -16.82
N THR A 111 12.02 7.42 -16.87
CA THR A 111 11.60 8.21 -15.71
C THR A 111 10.54 7.44 -14.91
N LEU A 112 10.80 7.20 -13.63
CA LEU A 112 9.78 6.70 -12.70
C LEU A 112 8.86 7.86 -12.31
N ILE A 113 7.59 7.75 -12.64
CA ILE A 113 6.54 8.73 -12.34
C ILE A 113 5.54 8.18 -11.33
N GLU A 114 4.73 9.06 -10.74
CA GLU A 114 3.65 8.66 -9.84
C GLU A 114 2.52 7.94 -10.59
N ALA A 115 1.96 6.91 -9.98
CA ALA A 115 0.77 6.21 -10.48
C ALA A 115 -0.54 6.93 -10.10
N THR A 116 -0.48 7.88 -9.16
CA THR A 116 -1.62 8.59 -8.57
C THR A 116 -2.62 9.14 -9.60
N PRO A 117 -2.23 9.71 -10.76
CA PRO A 117 -3.19 10.22 -11.76
C PRO A 117 -4.20 9.17 -12.23
N TRP A 118 -3.80 7.91 -12.34
CA TRP A 118 -4.68 6.81 -12.77
C TRP A 118 -5.35 6.07 -11.62
N LEU A 119 -4.96 6.37 -10.37
CA LEU A 119 -5.50 5.74 -9.17
C LEU A 119 -6.54 6.63 -8.46
N GLN A 120 -6.80 7.84 -8.96
CA GLN A 120 -7.77 8.78 -8.37
C GLN A 120 -9.15 8.17 -8.07
N PRO A 121 -9.74 7.28 -8.92
CA PRO A 121 -11.03 6.69 -8.62
C PRO A 121 -11.04 5.81 -7.35
N ALA A 122 -9.87 5.31 -6.93
CA ALA A 122 -9.70 4.51 -5.72
C ALA A 122 -9.25 5.33 -4.50
N ILE A 123 -9.09 6.66 -4.62
CA ILE A 123 -8.68 7.54 -3.52
C ILE A 123 -9.91 8.25 -2.95
N PRO A 124 -10.37 7.88 -1.73
CA PRO A 124 -11.52 8.51 -1.11
C PRO A 124 -11.26 9.96 -0.68
N SER A 125 -12.32 10.78 -0.75
CA SER A 125 -12.36 12.16 -0.24
C SER A 125 -12.64 12.21 1.26
N ASN A 126 -12.52 13.42 1.86
CA ASN A 126 -12.70 13.63 3.31
C ASN A 126 -14.08 13.27 3.87
N ASP A 127 -15.11 13.24 3.03
CA ASP A 127 -16.47 12.87 3.40
C ASP A 127 -16.79 11.38 3.25
N PHE A 128 -15.79 10.59 2.87
CA PHE A 128 -15.97 9.16 2.63
C PHE A 128 -16.25 8.40 3.92
N ARG A 129 -17.29 7.55 3.87
CA ARG A 129 -17.61 6.62 4.93
C ARG A 129 -18.31 5.35 4.40
N LEU A 130 -17.99 4.21 5.02
CA LEU A 130 -18.72 2.95 4.89
C LEU A 130 -19.16 2.49 6.29
N GLY A 131 -20.19 1.64 6.34
CA GLY A 131 -20.71 1.08 7.59
C GLY A 131 -21.48 2.11 8.44
N PRO A 132 -21.67 1.81 9.73
CA PRO A 132 -22.48 2.63 10.61
C PRO A 132 -21.82 3.97 10.97
N GLU A 133 -22.64 4.91 11.45
CA GLU A 133 -22.18 6.16 12.07
C GLU A 133 -21.40 5.85 13.34
N PRO A 134 -20.19 6.43 13.56
CA PRO A 134 -19.47 6.25 14.79
C PRO A 134 -20.20 6.91 15.97
N SER A 135 -20.21 6.26 17.13
CA SER A 135 -20.65 6.91 18.35
C SER A 135 -19.65 7.99 18.79
N GLU A 136 -20.08 8.90 19.69
CA GLU A 136 -19.18 9.95 20.23
C GLU A 136 -17.89 9.35 20.84
N ALA A 137 -17.99 8.21 21.52
CA ALA A 137 -16.83 7.53 22.12
C ALA A 137 -15.86 6.99 21.02
N ILE A 138 -16.40 6.39 19.95
CA ILE A 138 -15.60 5.94 18.82
C ILE A 138 -14.96 7.13 18.11
N GLN A 139 -15.70 8.22 17.92
CA GLN A 139 -15.19 9.44 17.29
C GLN A 139 -14.01 10.03 18.10
N ALA A 140 -14.15 10.12 19.42
CA ALA A 140 -13.07 10.58 20.30
C ALA A 140 -11.82 9.70 20.24
N ASP A 141 -11.99 8.38 20.20
CA ASP A 141 -10.87 7.44 20.03
C ASP A 141 -10.22 7.54 18.66
N LEU A 142 -10.99 7.81 17.59
CA LEU A 142 -10.45 8.03 16.23
C LEU A 142 -9.62 9.33 16.17
N GLU A 143 -10.11 10.42 16.76
CA GLU A 143 -9.39 11.70 16.83
C GLU A 143 -8.09 11.57 17.63
N PHE A 144 -8.14 10.91 18.78
CA PHE A 144 -6.95 10.61 19.59
C PHE A 144 -5.98 9.71 18.79
N GLY A 145 -6.49 8.66 18.16
CA GLY A 145 -5.70 7.75 17.33
C GLY A 145 -5.04 8.44 16.14
N GLN A 146 -5.73 9.40 15.52
CA GLN A 146 -5.19 10.19 14.41
C GLN A 146 -3.95 11.00 14.87
N HIS A 147 -4.06 11.67 16.01
CA HIS A 147 -2.94 12.41 16.58
C HIS A 147 -1.74 11.49 16.87
N ILE A 148 -1.96 10.34 17.50
CA ILE A 148 -0.88 9.37 17.78
C ILE A 148 -0.29 8.81 16.49
N ALA A 149 -1.12 8.48 15.49
CA ALA A 149 -0.64 7.99 14.21
C ALA A 149 0.22 9.02 13.48
N GLN A 150 -0.12 10.31 13.55
CA GLN A 150 0.69 11.41 13.01
C GLN A 150 2.07 11.46 13.65
N GLU A 151 2.15 11.39 14.99
CA GLU A 151 3.42 11.44 15.70
C GLU A 151 4.29 10.20 15.47
N THR A 152 3.71 9.01 15.50
CA THR A 152 4.46 7.77 15.25
C THR A 152 4.93 7.67 13.80
N SER A 153 4.15 8.18 12.86
CA SER A 153 4.54 8.27 11.45
C SER A 153 5.66 9.29 11.23
N ARG A 154 5.60 10.45 11.88
CA ARG A 154 6.67 11.48 11.84
C ARG A 154 8.00 10.95 12.38
N LEU A 155 7.95 10.07 13.39
CA LEU A 155 9.13 9.39 13.96
C LEU A 155 9.57 8.16 13.16
N GLU A 156 8.90 7.84 12.04
CA GLU A 156 9.14 6.66 11.22
C GLU A 156 9.02 5.31 11.97
N ILE A 157 8.25 5.29 13.06
CA ILE A 157 7.98 4.07 13.83
C ILE A 157 7.00 3.17 13.08
N GLY A 158 5.87 3.74 12.65
CA GLY A 158 4.81 3.06 11.93
C GLY A 158 3.67 4.01 11.58
N GLN A 159 2.72 3.51 10.81
CA GLN A 159 1.64 4.34 10.25
C GLN A 159 0.24 3.92 10.73
N THR A 160 0.14 2.85 11.51
CA THR A 160 -1.12 2.34 12.06
C THR A 160 -1.06 2.29 13.56
N VAL A 161 -2.12 2.79 14.22
CA VAL A 161 -2.30 2.67 15.67
C VAL A 161 -3.66 2.08 15.98
N VAL A 162 -3.76 1.35 17.10
CA VAL A 162 -5.02 0.82 17.64
C VAL A 162 -5.25 1.44 18.99
N VAL A 163 -6.45 2.00 19.19
CA VAL A 163 -6.86 2.73 20.39
C VAL A 163 -8.17 2.17 20.92
N LYS A 164 -8.36 2.25 22.25
CA LYS A 164 -9.64 2.01 22.91
C LYS A 164 -9.72 2.85 24.18
N ASN A 165 -10.82 3.57 24.33
CA ASN A 165 -11.10 4.41 25.51
C ASN A 165 -9.92 5.35 25.87
N GLY A 166 -9.40 6.07 24.89
CA GLY A 166 -8.27 6.98 25.05
C GLY A 166 -6.92 6.31 25.36
N THR A 167 -6.82 4.99 25.19
CA THR A 167 -5.59 4.23 25.47
C THR A 167 -5.04 3.61 24.19
N VAL A 168 -3.76 3.83 23.91
CA VAL A 168 -3.06 3.19 22.79
C VAL A 168 -2.81 1.72 23.15
N LEU A 169 -3.39 0.80 22.38
CA LEU A 169 -3.23 -0.64 22.54
C LEU A 169 -2.10 -1.20 21.69
N ALA A 170 -1.93 -0.68 20.48
CA ALA A 170 -0.87 -1.11 19.59
C ALA A 170 -0.42 0.04 18.69
N VAL A 171 0.86 0.07 18.37
CA VAL A 171 1.47 0.90 17.35
C VAL A 171 2.17 -0.04 16.39
N GLU A 172 1.94 0.14 15.09
CA GLU A 172 2.62 -0.62 14.04
C GLU A 172 4.12 -0.35 14.09
N GLY A 173 4.90 -1.40 13.97
CA GLY A 173 6.33 -1.35 13.78
C GLY A 173 6.70 -2.15 12.54
N PHE A 174 7.71 -2.99 12.67
CA PHE A 174 8.19 -3.84 11.57
C PHE A 174 7.20 -4.95 11.17
N GLU A 175 6.27 -5.30 12.05
CA GLU A 175 5.30 -6.40 11.85
C GLU A 175 4.25 -6.12 10.76
N GLY A 176 3.99 -4.85 10.44
CA GLY A 176 2.99 -4.43 9.46
C GLY A 176 1.56 -4.29 10.01
N THR A 177 0.69 -3.69 9.19
CA THR A 177 -0.68 -3.28 9.57
C THR A 177 -1.51 -4.44 10.11
N ASP A 178 -1.59 -5.58 9.40
CA ASP A 178 -2.47 -6.71 9.77
C ASP A 178 -2.09 -7.29 11.14
N ALA A 179 -0.79 -7.42 11.42
CA ALA A 179 -0.32 -7.92 12.70
C ALA A 179 -0.55 -6.92 13.83
N CYS A 180 -0.40 -5.61 13.57
CA CYS A 180 -0.73 -4.55 14.51
C CYS A 180 -2.22 -4.56 14.87
N LEU A 181 -3.12 -4.64 13.90
CA LEU A 181 -4.57 -4.74 14.10
C LEU A 181 -4.93 -5.96 14.95
N THR A 182 -4.37 -7.13 14.62
CA THR A 182 -4.60 -8.38 15.36
C THR A 182 -4.13 -8.27 16.81
N ARG A 183 -2.95 -7.70 17.04
CA ARG A 183 -2.39 -7.49 18.39
C ARG A 183 -3.23 -6.50 19.19
N GLY A 184 -3.61 -5.37 18.59
CA GLY A 184 -4.43 -4.35 19.21
C GLY A 184 -5.82 -4.86 19.59
N GLY A 185 -6.47 -5.60 18.67
CA GLY A 185 -7.76 -6.23 18.93
C GLY A 185 -7.71 -7.25 20.07
N LYS A 186 -6.66 -8.07 20.13
CA LYS A 186 -6.46 -8.99 21.26
C LYS A 186 -6.32 -8.26 22.60
N LEU A 187 -5.65 -7.11 22.62
CA LEU A 187 -5.49 -6.29 23.82
C LEU A 187 -6.76 -5.52 24.20
N ALA A 188 -7.67 -5.30 23.25
CA ALA A 188 -8.96 -4.66 23.49
C ALA A 188 -9.91 -5.50 24.36
N GLY A 189 -9.64 -6.80 24.50
CA GLY A 189 -10.46 -7.73 25.26
C GLY A 189 -11.67 -8.28 24.49
N GLY A 190 -12.45 -9.16 25.14
CA GLY A 190 -13.55 -9.89 24.50
C GLY A 190 -14.71 -9.03 23.99
N ASP A 191 -14.87 -7.82 24.54
CA ASP A 191 -15.93 -6.90 24.13
C ASP A 191 -15.62 -6.18 22.80
N GLY A 192 -14.40 -6.32 22.27
CA GLY A 192 -13.98 -5.64 21.03
C GLY A 192 -14.07 -4.11 21.11
N GLY A 193 -14.48 -3.46 20.03
CA GLY A 193 -14.80 -2.04 19.98
C GLY A 193 -13.56 -1.12 19.98
N ALA A 194 -12.36 -1.65 19.78
CA ALA A 194 -11.20 -0.82 19.52
C ALA A 194 -11.32 -0.13 18.14
N VAL A 195 -10.64 0.99 17.99
CA VAL A 195 -10.53 1.70 16.72
C VAL A 195 -9.11 1.61 16.18
N ALA A 196 -8.95 1.63 14.89
CA ALA A 196 -7.68 1.71 14.22
C ALA A 196 -7.58 2.98 13.37
N VAL A 197 -6.42 3.60 13.35
CA VAL A 197 -6.15 4.75 12.47
C VAL A 197 -4.88 4.47 11.69
N LYS A 198 -4.96 4.60 10.37
CA LYS A 198 -3.83 4.45 9.45
C LYS A 198 -3.64 5.74 8.65
N ILE A 199 -2.47 6.32 8.73
CA ILE A 199 -2.12 7.53 7.97
C ILE A 199 -0.93 7.27 7.04
N ALA A 200 -0.81 8.07 6.00
CA ALA A 200 0.38 8.06 5.16
C ALA A 200 1.55 8.73 5.88
N LYS A 201 2.77 8.28 5.66
CA LYS A 201 3.95 9.00 6.13
C LYS A 201 4.05 10.35 5.43
N PRO A 202 4.46 11.44 6.11
CA PRO A 202 4.65 12.74 5.49
C PRO A 202 5.66 12.72 4.33
N SER A 203 6.67 11.84 4.43
CA SER A 203 7.76 11.67 3.46
C SER A 203 7.50 10.58 2.42
N HIS A 204 6.25 10.07 2.28
CA HIS A 204 5.95 9.07 1.26
C HIS A 204 6.31 9.57 -0.13
N ASP A 205 7.14 8.81 -0.79
CA ASP A 205 7.40 9.00 -2.22
C ASP A 205 6.31 8.23 -3.01
N LEU A 206 5.31 8.97 -3.48
CA LEU A 206 4.15 8.41 -4.19
C LEU A 206 4.50 7.70 -5.50
N ARG A 207 5.76 7.76 -5.93
CA ARG A 207 6.22 7.00 -7.08
C ARG A 207 6.28 5.49 -6.81
N PHE A 208 6.43 5.06 -5.55
CA PHE A 208 6.58 3.64 -5.19
C PHE A 208 5.97 3.22 -3.85
N ASP A 209 5.43 4.15 -3.07
CA ASP A 209 4.82 3.84 -1.77
C ASP A 209 3.48 4.57 -1.62
N ILE A 210 2.40 3.93 -2.06
CA ILE A 210 1.04 4.45 -1.93
C ILE A 210 0.32 3.61 -0.88
N PRO A 211 -0.12 4.20 0.25
CA PRO A 211 -0.87 3.48 1.25
C PRO A 211 -2.14 2.88 0.68
N CYS A 212 -2.39 1.60 0.99
CA CYS A 212 -3.57 0.89 0.51
C CYS A 212 -4.35 0.30 1.68
N LEU A 213 -5.66 0.27 1.53
CA LEU A 213 -6.63 -0.50 2.31
C LEU A 213 -7.50 -1.30 1.34
N GLY A 214 -8.10 -2.37 1.81
CA GLY A 214 -9.00 -3.19 0.99
C GLY A 214 -9.76 -4.21 1.83
N ALA A 215 -10.48 -5.10 1.16
CA ALA A 215 -11.27 -6.16 1.77
C ALA A 215 -10.48 -6.94 2.84
N ARG A 216 -9.24 -7.33 2.55
CA ARG A 216 -8.37 -8.05 3.49
C ARG A 216 -8.12 -7.30 4.80
N THR A 217 -7.96 -5.97 4.74
CA THR A 217 -7.78 -5.17 5.97
C THR A 217 -9.05 -5.20 6.82
N LEU A 218 -10.23 -5.13 6.18
CA LEU A 218 -11.49 -5.22 6.88
C LEU A 218 -11.78 -6.62 7.45
N GLU A 219 -11.40 -7.68 6.75
CA GLU A 219 -11.42 -9.03 7.31
C GLU A 219 -10.57 -9.15 8.57
N THR A 220 -9.36 -8.55 8.54
CA THR A 220 -8.48 -8.49 9.71
C THR A 220 -9.13 -7.70 10.85
N CYS A 221 -9.74 -6.53 10.56
CA CYS A 221 -10.48 -5.75 11.55
C CYS A 221 -11.62 -6.55 12.16
N ALA A 222 -12.43 -7.23 11.33
CA ALA A 222 -13.53 -8.07 11.79
C ALA A 222 -13.05 -9.19 12.72
N ALA A 223 -12.02 -9.92 12.33
CA ALA A 223 -11.44 -11.01 13.11
C ALA A 223 -10.80 -10.51 14.43
N ALA A 224 -10.28 -9.28 14.44
CA ALA A 224 -9.65 -8.67 15.59
C ALA A 224 -10.62 -7.89 16.51
N GLY A 225 -11.93 -7.79 16.15
CA GLY A 225 -12.90 -7.03 16.92
C GLY A 225 -12.68 -5.51 16.88
N ILE A 226 -12.07 -5.00 15.82
CA ILE A 226 -11.92 -3.57 15.54
C ILE A 226 -13.26 -3.03 15.05
N GLY A 227 -13.83 -2.06 15.76
CA GLY A 227 -15.15 -1.48 15.46
C GLY A 227 -15.11 -0.30 14.48
N ALA A 228 -13.95 0.36 14.33
CA ALA A 228 -13.78 1.44 13.36
C ALA A 228 -12.36 1.48 12.82
N LEU A 229 -12.24 1.87 11.55
CA LEU A 229 -10.98 2.07 10.84
C LEU A 229 -11.01 3.44 10.15
N ALA A 230 -10.13 4.35 10.58
CA ALA A 230 -9.91 5.61 9.87
C ALA A 230 -8.61 5.57 9.06
N PHE A 231 -8.59 6.31 7.95
CA PHE A 231 -7.42 6.45 7.09
C PHE A 231 -7.32 7.86 6.50
N GLU A 232 -6.11 8.25 6.10
CA GLU A 232 -5.87 9.59 5.56
C GLU A 232 -6.53 9.77 4.20
N ALA A 233 -7.43 10.77 4.13
CA ALA A 233 -8.12 11.15 2.90
C ALA A 233 -7.17 11.68 1.84
N GLY A 234 -7.49 11.44 0.57
CA GLY A 234 -6.71 11.96 -0.56
C GLY A 234 -5.33 11.31 -0.76
N ARG A 235 -4.91 10.41 0.14
CA ARG A 235 -3.57 9.78 0.12
C ARG A 235 -3.57 8.27 0.29
N THR A 236 -4.72 7.68 0.58
CA THR A 236 -4.85 6.23 0.78
C THR A 236 -5.77 5.65 -0.28
N LEU A 237 -5.34 4.57 -0.94
CA LEU A 237 -6.19 3.82 -1.87
C LEU A 237 -7.14 2.91 -1.09
N LEU A 238 -8.40 2.89 -1.49
CA LEU A 238 -9.38 1.88 -1.09
C LEU A 238 -9.63 0.95 -2.26
N LEU A 239 -9.04 -0.23 -2.21
CA LEU A 239 -9.21 -1.28 -3.21
C LEU A 239 -10.45 -2.12 -2.90
N ASP A 240 -11.01 -2.78 -3.93
CA ASP A 240 -12.14 -3.71 -3.79
C ASP A 240 -13.32 -3.07 -3.02
N ARG A 241 -13.68 -1.84 -3.42
CA ARG A 241 -14.65 -0.99 -2.70
C ARG A 241 -15.98 -1.68 -2.41
N GLU A 242 -16.52 -2.42 -3.37
CA GLU A 242 -17.80 -3.12 -3.20
C GLU A 242 -17.70 -4.22 -2.12
N GLU A 243 -16.62 -4.99 -2.12
CA GLU A 243 -16.36 -6.00 -1.10
C GLU A 243 -16.08 -5.38 0.26
N ALA A 244 -15.30 -4.29 0.29
CA ALA A 244 -15.05 -3.52 1.50
C ALA A 244 -16.36 -2.98 2.12
N GLU A 245 -17.29 -2.47 1.32
CA GLU A 245 -18.60 -2.01 1.75
C GLU A 245 -19.46 -3.15 2.30
N ALA A 246 -19.46 -4.30 1.62
CA ALA A 246 -20.15 -5.49 2.10
C ALA A 246 -19.62 -5.99 3.45
N LEU A 247 -18.30 -6.01 3.63
CA LEU A 247 -17.63 -6.39 4.88
C LEU A 247 -17.91 -5.37 6.00
N ALA A 248 -17.77 -4.07 5.72
CA ALA A 248 -18.06 -3.01 6.68
C ALA A 248 -19.52 -3.10 7.22
N THR A 249 -20.46 -3.33 6.31
CA THR A 249 -21.89 -3.51 6.67
C THR A 249 -22.11 -4.79 7.47
N ARG A 250 -21.59 -5.93 6.99
CA ARG A 250 -21.75 -7.25 7.62
C ARG A 250 -21.22 -7.28 9.05
N HIS A 251 -20.05 -6.72 9.26
CA HIS A 251 -19.34 -6.75 10.54
C HIS A 251 -19.56 -5.49 11.37
N ARG A 252 -20.39 -4.53 10.87
CA ARG A 252 -20.68 -3.26 11.54
C ARG A 252 -19.42 -2.45 11.88
N ILE A 253 -18.47 -2.44 10.96
CA ILE A 253 -17.23 -1.68 11.07
C ILE A 253 -17.43 -0.33 10.41
N THR A 254 -17.19 0.76 11.13
CA THR A 254 -17.11 2.10 10.53
C THR A 254 -15.78 2.23 9.81
N VAL A 255 -15.81 2.56 8.51
CA VAL A 255 -14.60 2.87 7.71
C VAL A 255 -14.73 4.30 7.24
N MET A 256 -13.79 5.17 7.57
CA MET A 256 -13.90 6.59 7.23
C MET A 256 -12.57 7.24 6.87
N ALA A 257 -12.63 8.24 5.99
CA ALA A 257 -11.51 9.11 5.69
C ALA A 257 -11.42 10.27 6.72
N VAL A 258 -10.21 10.62 7.13
CA VAL A 258 -9.91 11.69 8.10
C VAL A 258 -8.79 12.59 7.59
#